data_aaf2e051d57ebe48f800339444e0077a
#
_entry.id   aaf2e051d57ebe48f800339444e0077a
#
_cell.length_a   1.000
_cell.length_b   1.000
_cell.length_c   1.000
_cell.angle_alpha   90.00
_cell.angle_beta   90.00
_cell.angle_gamma   90.00
#
_symmetry.space_group_name_H-M   'P 1'
#
loop_
_entity.id
_entity.type
_entity.pdbx_description
1 polymer ?
#
loop_
_entity_poly.entity_id
_entity_poly.type
_entity_poly.pdbx_seq_one_letter_code
_entity_poly.pdbx_strand_id
1 'polypeptide(L)'
;CIREKIDELVTAGIPVVTVNTDIDGSRRMAYVGSDYFKGGCTAAGLFALMTAGNMKLGIITGSSSVLCHTERVAGLKSTLEASYPRIHVTEILENHDDEFKSYTLTRQLLERHPDMNGLFFAAAGVHGGCRAVEESGRRPKIITFDEVPTTLEMLKKGVISATISQQPYRQGAESLDLLFEYLTSGAVPGKERFFVDHSIIIRENMP
;
A
#
# COMPACT_ATOMS: atom_id res chain seq x y z
N CYS A 1 -3.73 25.11 3.38
CA CYS A 1 -3.47 23.66 3.15
C CYS A 1 -4.78 22.92 2.90
N ILE A 2 -4.74 21.62 2.56
CA ILE A 2 -5.96 20.81 2.28
C ILE A 2 -6.91 20.80 3.49
N ARG A 3 -6.37 20.67 4.69
CA ARG A 3 -7.15 20.68 5.92
C ARG A 3 -8.00 21.95 6.07
N GLU A 4 -7.43 23.13 5.84
CA GLU A 4 -8.13 24.40 5.90
C GLU A 4 -9.30 24.43 4.90
N LYS A 5 -9.11 23.89 3.69
CA LYS A 5 -10.17 23.81 2.69
C LYS A 5 -11.31 22.86 3.10
N ILE A 6 -11.01 21.74 3.73
CA ILE A 6 -12.04 20.87 4.30
C ILE A 6 -12.83 21.62 5.39
N ASP A 7 -12.12 22.31 6.28
CA ASP A 7 -12.74 23.04 7.38
C ASP A 7 -13.61 24.21 6.90
N GLU A 8 -13.18 24.91 5.84
CA GLU A 8 -13.98 25.95 5.15
C GLU A 8 -15.29 25.36 4.58
N LEU A 9 -15.21 24.22 3.87
CA LEU A 9 -16.39 23.56 3.30
C LEU A 9 -17.38 23.15 4.39
N VAL A 10 -16.89 22.51 5.45
CA VAL A 10 -17.73 22.09 6.57
C VAL A 10 -18.36 23.29 7.26
N THR A 11 -17.63 24.40 7.43
CA THR A 11 -18.17 25.65 7.99
C THR A 11 -19.27 26.24 7.12
N ALA A 12 -19.18 26.07 5.80
CA ALA A 12 -20.21 26.45 4.84
C ALA A 12 -21.42 25.50 4.77
N GLY A 13 -21.46 24.47 5.63
CA GLY A 13 -22.54 23.48 5.68
C GLY A 13 -22.42 22.36 4.65
N ILE A 14 -21.26 22.21 4.00
CA ILE A 14 -21.00 21.16 3.01
C ILE A 14 -20.34 19.98 3.71
N PRO A 15 -20.98 18.78 3.77
CA PRO A 15 -20.39 17.61 4.37
C PRO A 15 -19.20 17.11 3.53
N VAL A 16 -18.14 16.67 4.20
CA VAL A 16 -16.93 16.16 3.55
C VAL A 16 -16.60 14.76 4.08
N VAL A 17 -16.42 13.81 3.18
CA VAL A 17 -15.83 12.48 3.46
C VAL A 17 -14.50 12.39 2.71
N THR A 18 -13.44 12.06 3.42
CA THR A 18 -12.13 11.76 2.80
C THR A 18 -12.05 10.29 2.42
N VAL A 19 -11.43 10.00 1.28
CA VAL A 19 -11.31 8.63 0.74
C VAL A 19 -9.86 8.31 0.44
N ASN A 20 -9.46 7.07 0.68
CA ASN A 20 -8.11 6.54 0.48
C ASN A 20 -7.08 7.17 1.42
N THR A 21 -6.78 8.45 1.31
CA THR A 21 -5.83 9.14 2.20
C THR A 21 -6.58 10.08 3.15
N ASP A 22 -6.32 9.94 4.44
CA ASP A 22 -6.96 10.76 5.48
C ASP A 22 -6.23 12.09 5.72
N ILE A 23 -6.97 13.06 6.22
CA ILE A 23 -6.44 14.35 6.68
C ILE A 23 -6.79 14.51 8.16
N ASP A 24 -5.90 14.03 9.00
CA ASP A 24 -6.06 14.08 10.45
C ASP A 24 -6.26 15.51 10.98
N GLY A 25 -7.16 15.62 11.97
CA GLY A 25 -7.50 16.87 12.60
C GLY A 25 -8.33 17.84 11.72
N SER A 26 -8.81 17.41 10.54
CA SER A 26 -9.81 18.15 9.77
C SER A 26 -11.21 17.90 10.32
N ARG A 27 -12.13 18.82 9.99
CA ARG A 27 -13.55 18.73 10.38
C ARG A 27 -14.39 17.85 9.44
N ARG A 28 -13.74 16.97 8.66
CA ARG A 28 -14.47 16.00 7.83
C ARG A 28 -15.45 15.16 8.64
N MET A 29 -16.55 14.77 8.03
CA MET A 29 -17.59 13.94 8.65
C MET A 29 -17.09 12.52 8.89
N ALA A 30 -16.38 11.94 7.91
CA ALA A 30 -15.82 10.59 7.98
C ALA A 30 -14.62 10.44 7.05
N TYR A 31 -13.84 9.40 7.30
CA TYR A 31 -12.81 8.86 6.41
C TYR A 31 -13.16 7.43 6.03
N VAL A 32 -13.03 7.08 4.76
CA VAL A 32 -13.15 5.73 4.24
C VAL A 32 -11.83 5.33 3.57
N GLY A 33 -11.21 4.25 4.00
CA GLY A 33 -9.93 3.84 3.44
C GLY A 33 -9.43 2.50 3.98
N SER A 34 -8.14 2.24 3.80
CA SER A 34 -7.47 1.06 4.29
C SER A 34 -6.68 1.33 5.56
N ASP A 35 -6.55 0.32 6.40
CA ASP A 35 -5.58 0.31 7.50
C ASP A 35 -4.18 0.01 6.93
N TYR A 36 -3.41 1.05 6.64
CA TYR A 36 -2.10 0.94 6.00
C TYR A 36 -1.09 0.18 6.85
N PHE A 37 -1.12 0.37 8.18
CA PHE A 37 -0.24 -0.35 9.09
C PHE A 37 -0.53 -1.86 9.03
N LYS A 38 -1.82 -2.24 9.12
CA LYS A 38 -2.27 -3.63 8.98
C LYS A 38 -1.92 -4.22 7.61
N GLY A 39 -1.96 -3.41 6.55
CA GLY A 39 -1.50 -3.81 5.21
C GLY A 39 -0.01 -4.19 5.20
N GLY A 40 0.82 -3.41 5.88
CA GLY A 40 2.24 -3.73 6.09
C GLY A 40 2.46 -5.00 6.90
N CYS A 41 1.69 -5.19 7.98
CA CYS A 41 1.70 -6.44 8.77
C CYS A 41 1.35 -7.66 7.91
N THR A 42 0.34 -7.51 7.03
CA THR A 42 -0.08 -8.57 6.10
C THR A 42 1.06 -8.92 5.12
N ALA A 43 1.76 -7.93 4.58
CA ALA A 43 2.92 -8.16 3.72
C ALA A 43 4.03 -8.95 4.44
N ALA A 44 4.32 -8.63 5.71
CA ALA A 44 5.30 -9.36 6.52
C ALA A 44 4.91 -10.84 6.69
N GLY A 45 3.64 -11.12 7.01
CA GLY A 45 3.11 -12.48 7.11
C GLY A 45 3.22 -13.24 5.80
N LEU A 46 2.90 -12.62 4.67
CA LEU A 46 3.02 -13.24 3.34
C LEU A 46 4.48 -13.58 3.01
N PHE A 47 5.44 -12.68 3.27
CA PHE A 47 6.86 -12.98 3.09
C PHE A 47 7.30 -14.17 3.94
N ALA A 48 6.87 -14.23 5.20
CA ALA A 48 7.18 -15.34 6.09
C ALA A 48 6.66 -16.68 5.56
N LEU A 49 5.43 -16.72 5.06
CA LEU A 49 4.83 -17.91 4.44
C LEU A 49 5.59 -18.37 3.18
N MET A 50 6.03 -17.41 2.35
CA MET A 50 6.71 -17.71 1.07
C MET A 50 8.15 -18.20 1.23
N THR A 51 8.78 -17.98 2.38
CA THR A 51 10.23 -18.20 2.58
C THR A 51 10.59 -18.98 3.83
N ALA A 52 9.60 -19.62 4.46
CA ALA A 52 9.77 -20.26 5.76
C ALA A 52 10.45 -19.35 6.81
N GLY A 53 10.17 -18.04 6.70
CA GLY A 53 10.65 -17.02 7.64
C GLY A 53 12.13 -16.67 7.53
N ASN A 54 12.80 -16.92 6.40
CA ASN A 54 14.21 -16.55 6.19
C ASN A 54 14.38 -15.77 4.88
N MET A 55 14.72 -14.48 4.98
CA MET A 55 14.78 -13.59 3.81
C MET A 55 15.69 -12.38 4.03
N LYS A 56 16.34 -11.94 2.96
CA LYS A 56 16.91 -10.59 2.82
C LYS A 56 15.98 -9.77 1.94
N LEU A 57 15.35 -8.75 2.55
CA LEU A 57 14.25 -7.99 2.00
C LEU A 57 14.68 -6.57 1.65
N GLY A 58 14.56 -6.18 0.39
CA GLY A 58 14.63 -4.79 -0.04
C GLY A 58 13.25 -4.13 -0.03
N ILE A 59 13.20 -2.83 0.24
CA ILE A 59 11.95 -2.06 0.24
C ILE A 59 12.10 -0.87 -0.71
N ILE A 60 11.18 -0.75 -1.65
CA ILE A 60 10.97 0.44 -2.47
C ILE A 60 9.67 1.10 -2.00
N THR A 61 9.77 2.33 -1.51
CA THR A 61 8.63 3.12 -1.03
C THR A 61 8.53 4.44 -1.80
N GLY A 62 7.39 5.14 -1.69
CA GLY A 62 7.19 6.41 -2.39
C GLY A 62 7.95 7.55 -1.72
N SER A 63 7.44 8.06 -0.62
CA SER A 63 8.01 9.17 0.14
C SER A 63 7.69 9.02 1.63
N SER A 64 8.66 9.36 2.48
CA SER A 64 8.49 9.46 3.93
C SER A 64 7.52 10.57 4.38
N SER A 65 7.16 11.48 3.47
CA SER A 65 6.15 12.52 3.73
C SER A 65 4.71 12.05 3.53
N VAL A 66 4.50 10.84 2.98
CA VAL A 66 3.18 10.29 2.66
C VAL A 66 2.80 9.23 3.67
N LEU A 67 1.71 9.45 4.41
CA LEU A 67 1.28 8.61 5.54
C LEU A 67 1.10 7.13 5.16
N CYS A 68 0.43 6.83 4.06
CA CYS A 68 0.20 5.45 3.65
C CYS A 68 1.52 4.70 3.36
N HIS A 69 2.53 5.38 2.85
CA HIS A 69 3.85 4.77 2.60
C HIS A 69 4.58 4.46 3.90
N THR A 70 4.61 5.41 4.82
CA THR A 70 5.29 5.26 6.11
C THR A 70 4.62 4.22 7.00
N GLU A 71 3.28 4.20 7.06
CA GLU A 71 2.55 3.21 7.85
C GLU A 71 2.69 1.78 7.31
N ARG A 72 2.67 1.58 5.98
CA ARG A 72 2.92 0.26 5.38
C ARG A 72 4.31 -0.27 5.75
N VAL A 73 5.33 0.59 5.65
CA VAL A 73 6.70 0.21 6.02
C VAL A 73 6.82 -0.03 7.52
N ALA A 74 6.18 0.79 8.35
CA ALA A 74 6.16 0.62 9.80
C ALA A 74 5.48 -0.69 10.23
N GLY A 75 4.31 -1.01 9.67
CA GLY A 75 3.60 -2.25 9.94
C GLY A 75 4.38 -3.49 9.56
N LEU A 76 5.02 -3.47 8.37
CA LEU A 76 5.90 -4.54 7.93
C LEU A 76 7.08 -4.71 8.92
N LYS A 77 7.82 -3.66 9.22
CA LYS A 77 8.97 -3.73 10.12
C LYS A 77 8.60 -4.21 11.52
N SER A 78 7.56 -3.63 12.12
CA SER A 78 7.07 -4.02 13.45
C SER A 78 6.73 -5.51 13.51
N THR A 79 6.06 -6.05 12.48
CA THR A 79 5.70 -7.47 12.43
C THR A 79 6.93 -8.37 12.22
N LEU A 80 7.88 -7.95 11.37
CA LEU A 80 9.12 -8.70 11.16
C LEU A 80 9.92 -8.80 12.45
N GLU A 81 10.10 -7.68 13.17
CA GLU A 81 10.84 -7.62 14.43
C GLU A 81 10.18 -8.49 15.52
N ALA A 82 8.85 -8.45 15.62
CA ALA A 82 8.13 -9.19 16.64
C ALA A 82 8.00 -10.70 16.38
N SER A 83 7.86 -11.10 15.10
CA SER A 83 7.42 -12.46 14.76
C SER A 83 8.34 -13.20 13.80
N TYR A 84 9.13 -12.51 12.99
CA TYR A 84 9.94 -13.11 11.92
C TYR A 84 11.39 -12.58 11.90
N PRO A 85 12.16 -12.76 13.00
CA PRO A 85 13.48 -12.14 13.18
C PRO A 85 14.55 -12.59 12.19
N ARG A 86 14.28 -13.63 11.38
CA ARG A 86 15.19 -14.09 10.31
C ARG A 86 14.89 -13.44 8.95
N ILE A 87 13.88 -12.57 8.86
CA ILE A 87 13.65 -11.73 7.70
C ILE A 87 14.29 -10.37 7.98
N HIS A 88 15.37 -10.07 7.27
CA HIS A 88 16.14 -8.86 7.49
C HIS A 88 15.89 -7.84 6.38
N VAL A 89 15.47 -6.65 6.75
CA VAL A 89 15.40 -5.51 5.81
C VAL A 89 16.82 -5.04 5.52
N THR A 90 17.24 -5.16 4.26
CA THR A 90 18.61 -4.80 3.83
C THR A 90 18.72 -3.31 3.53
N GLU A 91 17.72 -2.75 2.85
CA GLU A 91 17.73 -1.34 2.45
C GLU A 91 16.31 -0.86 2.16
N ILE A 92 16.05 0.45 2.38
CA ILE A 92 14.78 1.13 2.07
C ILE A 92 15.10 2.31 1.17
N LEU A 93 14.48 2.39 0.00
CA LEU A 93 14.72 3.43 -1.00
C LEU A 93 13.42 4.12 -1.39
N GLU A 94 13.47 5.44 -1.60
CA GLU A 94 12.33 6.26 -1.99
C GLU A 94 12.31 6.54 -3.49
N ASN A 95 11.27 6.07 -4.19
CA ASN A 95 11.10 6.26 -5.62
C ASN A 95 10.21 7.47 -5.98
N HIS A 96 9.52 8.07 -4.99
CA HIS A 96 8.55 9.16 -5.17
C HIS A 96 7.43 8.83 -6.16
N ASP A 97 6.96 7.59 -6.17
CA ASP A 97 5.92 7.04 -7.06
C ASP A 97 6.27 7.09 -8.56
N ASP A 98 7.56 7.32 -8.89
CA ASP A 98 8.07 7.43 -10.24
C ASP A 98 8.57 6.08 -10.77
N GLU A 99 8.05 5.66 -11.92
CA GLU A 99 8.35 4.37 -12.57
C GLU A 99 9.82 4.25 -13.00
N PHE A 100 10.39 5.32 -13.54
CA PHE A 100 11.78 5.31 -14.01
C PHE A 100 12.76 5.28 -12.84
N LYS A 101 12.46 6.04 -11.80
CA LYS A 101 13.25 6.03 -10.57
C LYS A 101 13.16 4.67 -9.87
N SER A 102 11.96 4.07 -9.84
CA SER A 102 11.75 2.72 -9.31
C SER A 102 12.60 1.68 -10.05
N TYR A 103 12.62 1.73 -11.38
CA TYR A 103 13.50 0.89 -12.19
C TYR A 103 14.98 1.05 -11.79
N THR A 104 15.45 2.29 -11.74
CA THR A 104 16.85 2.59 -11.45
C THR A 104 17.26 2.12 -10.04
N LEU A 105 16.43 2.43 -9.05
CA LEU A 105 16.67 2.05 -7.65
C LEU A 105 16.61 0.54 -7.45
N THR A 106 15.65 -0.13 -8.09
CA THR A 106 15.54 -1.60 -8.01
C THR A 106 16.77 -2.28 -8.61
N ARG A 107 17.26 -1.80 -9.77
CA ARG A 107 18.49 -2.32 -10.37
C ARG A 107 19.68 -2.15 -9.43
N GLN A 108 19.89 -0.96 -8.88
CA GLN A 108 20.95 -0.69 -7.91
C GLN A 108 20.85 -1.56 -6.66
N LEU A 109 19.65 -1.77 -6.14
CA LEU A 109 19.39 -2.61 -4.99
C LEU A 109 19.78 -4.06 -5.25
N LEU A 110 19.42 -4.59 -6.44
CA LEU A 110 19.76 -5.93 -6.88
C LEU A 110 21.28 -6.11 -7.05
N GLU A 111 21.98 -5.11 -7.58
CA GLU A 111 23.43 -5.11 -7.74
C GLU A 111 24.17 -5.08 -6.40
N ARG A 112 23.75 -4.22 -5.47
CA ARG A 112 24.36 -4.08 -4.12
C ARG A 112 24.10 -5.28 -3.21
N HIS A 113 22.96 -5.96 -3.39
CA HIS A 113 22.53 -7.08 -2.55
C HIS A 113 22.29 -8.33 -3.39
N PRO A 114 23.37 -9.03 -3.84
CA PRO A 114 23.24 -10.18 -4.73
C PRO A 114 22.51 -11.37 -4.09
N ASP A 115 22.45 -11.42 -2.78
CA ASP A 115 21.76 -12.47 -2.01
C ASP A 115 20.35 -12.07 -1.52
N MET A 116 19.86 -10.86 -1.89
CA MET A 116 18.50 -10.44 -1.62
C MET A 116 17.48 -11.31 -2.36
N ASN A 117 16.51 -11.85 -1.66
CA ASN A 117 15.51 -12.77 -2.19
C ASN A 117 14.05 -12.32 -1.94
N GLY A 118 13.85 -11.14 -1.39
CA GLY A 118 12.55 -10.47 -1.24
C GLY A 118 12.59 -9.02 -1.65
N LEU A 119 11.47 -8.51 -2.21
CA LEU A 119 11.31 -7.11 -2.58
C LEU A 119 9.88 -6.66 -2.29
N PHE A 120 9.75 -5.60 -1.51
CA PHE A 120 8.48 -4.98 -1.16
C PHE A 120 8.33 -3.63 -1.84
N PHE A 121 7.29 -3.48 -2.65
CA PHE A 121 6.88 -2.18 -3.17
C PHE A 121 5.73 -1.65 -2.31
N ALA A 122 6.04 -0.68 -1.44
CA ALA A 122 5.06 -0.09 -0.53
C ALA A 122 4.26 1.07 -1.17
N ALA A 123 4.56 1.44 -2.42
CA ALA A 123 4.03 2.59 -3.13
C ALA A 123 3.90 2.30 -4.64
N ALA A 124 3.56 3.30 -5.46
CA ALA A 124 3.55 3.18 -6.92
C ALA A 124 4.96 3.05 -7.53
N GLY A 125 5.06 2.96 -8.86
CA GLY A 125 6.32 2.66 -9.55
C GLY A 125 6.63 1.16 -9.64
N VAL A 126 5.65 0.32 -9.38
CA VAL A 126 5.79 -1.15 -9.31
C VAL A 126 6.26 -1.74 -10.65
N HIS A 127 5.68 -1.28 -11.76
CA HIS A 127 6.00 -1.80 -13.09
C HIS A 127 7.47 -1.55 -13.46
N GLY A 128 7.99 -0.34 -13.20
CA GLY A 128 9.40 -0.01 -13.43
C GLY A 128 10.34 -0.92 -12.63
N GLY A 129 10.04 -1.11 -11.33
CA GLY A 129 10.82 -2.02 -10.49
C GLY A 129 10.75 -3.48 -10.97
N CYS A 130 9.58 -3.97 -11.36
CA CYS A 130 9.42 -5.31 -11.92
C CYS A 130 10.21 -5.53 -13.22
N ARG A 131 10.27 -4.51 -14.10
CA ARG A 131 11.12 -4.57 -15.29
C ARG A 131 12.59 -4.73 -14.95
N ALA A 132 13.10 -3.99 -13.96
CA ALA A 132 14.48 -4.16 -13.50
C ALA A 132 14.76 -5.58 -12.98
N VAL A 133 13.78 -6.18 -12.28
CA VAL A 133 13.87 -7.58 -11.83
C VAL A 133 13.90 -8.55 -13.02
N GLU A 134 13.02 -8.41 -14.01
CA GLU A 134 13.00 -9.25 -15.21
C GLU A 134 14.34 -9.21 -15.97
N GLU A 135 14.85 -7.99 -16.20
CA GLU A 135 16.11 -7.77 -16.92
C GLU A 135 17.34 -8.34 -16.15
N SER A 136 17.28 -8.36 -14.83
CA SER A 136 18.35 -8.94 -14.01
C SER A 136 18.42 -10.48 -14.06
N GLY A 137 17.38 -11.15 -14.56
CA GLY A 137 17.24 -12.60 -14.54
C GLY A 137 16.97 -13.18 -13.14
N ARG A 138 16.88 -12.37 -12.10
CA ARG A 138 16.63 -12.80 -10.71
C ARG A 138 15.13 -13.05 -10.46
N ARG A 139 14.84 -13.76 -9.38
CA ARG A 139 13.47 -14.13 -9.01
C ARG A 139 13.20 -13.90 -7.50
N PRO A 140 13.36 -12.68 -6.98
CA PRO A 140 12.98 -12.41 -5.60
C PRO A 140 11.47 -12.62 -5.44
N LYS A 141 11.01 -12.91 -4.22
CA LYS A 141 9.59 -12.86 -3.89
C LYS A 141 9.16 -11.40 -3.83
N ILE A 142 8.16 -11.01 -4.61
CA ILE A 142 7.68 -9.63 -4.68
C ILE A 142 6.28 -9.54 -4.13
N ILE A 143 6.09 -8.62 -3.18
CA ILE A 143 4.77 -8.21 -2.69
C ILE A 143 4.60 -6.72 -2.93
N THR A 144 3.40 -6.32 -3.34
CA THR A 144 3.03 -4.93 -3.57
C THR A 144 1.59 -4.66 -3.14
N PHE A 145 1.11 -3.46 -3.42
CA PHE A 145 -0.27 -3.05 -3.24
C PHE A 145 -0.94 -2.78 -4.59
N ASP A 146 -2.26 -2.76 -4.55
CA ASP A 146 -3.18 -2.40 -5.61
C ASP A 146 -3.24 -3.39 -6.79
N GLU A 147 -4.34 -3.31 -7.52
CA GLU A 147 -4.69 -4.17 -8.65
C GLU A 147 -4.78 -3.38 -9.97
N VAL A 148 -3.85 -2.43 -10.15
CA VAL A 148 -3.78 -1.68 -11.40
C VAL A 148 -3.35 -2.61 -12.56
N PRO A 149 -3.75 -2.32 -13.81
CA PRO A 149 -3.50 -3.22 -14.94
C PRO A 149 -2.05 -3.69 -15.09
N THR A 150 -1.08 -2.81 -14.85
CA THR A 150 0.35 -3.14 -14.92
C THR A 150 0.80 -4.07 -13.79
N THR A 151 0.26 -3.93 -12.59
CA THR A 151 0.50 -4.86 -11.46
C THR A 151 -0.06 -6.24 -11.77
N LEU A 152 -1.30 -6.32 -12.28
CA LEU A 152 -1.93 -7.58 -12.67
C LEU A 152 -1.19 -8.27 -13.82
N GLU A 153 -0.66 -7.53 -14.78
CA GLU A 153 0.19 -8.08 -15.84
C GLU A 153 1.45 -8.76 -15.26
N MET A 154 2.15 -8.09 -14.33
CA MET A 154 3.33 -8.64 -13.69
C MET A 154 3.03 -9.82 -12.74
N LEU A 155 1.85 -9.82 -12.13
CA LEU A 155 1.36 -10.95 -11.35
C LEU A 155 1.08 -12.16 -12.25
N LYS A 156 0.42 -11.95 -13.40
CA LYS A 156 0.16 -12.99 -14.42
C LYS A 156 1.43 -13.60 -14.97
N LYS A 157 2.46 -12.79 -15.21
CA LYS A 157 3.80 -13.25 -15.63
C LYS A 157 4.56 -14.00 -14.52
N GLY A 158 4.10 -13.96 -13.27
CA GLY A 158 4.77 -14.55 -12.11
C GLY A 158 6.01 -13.78 -11.64
N VAL A 159 6.15 -12.52 -12.03
CA VAL A 159 7.17 -11.60 -11.51
C VAL A 159 6.79 -11.18 -10.10
N ILE A 160 5.54 -10.72 -9.90
CA ILE A 160 4.95 -10.44 -8.60
C ILE A 160 4.42 -11.74 -8.00
N SER A 161 4.66 -11.98 -6.72
CA SER A 161 4.17 -13.15 -5.98
C SER A 161 2.75 -12.95 -5.43
N ALA A 162 2.46 -11.74 -4.95
CA ALA A 162 1.15 -11.34 -4.47
C ALA A 162 1.01 -9.81 -4.49
N THR A 163 -0.23 -9.32 -4.65
CA THR A 163 -0.59 -7.94 -4.39
C THR A 163 -1.69 -7.86 -3.34
N ILE A 164 -1.69 -6.78 -2.56
CA ILE A 164 -2.68 -6.51 -1.51
C ILE A 164 -3.64 -5.46 -2.05
N SER A 165 -4.86 -5.89 -2.40
CA SER A 165 -5.92 -4.98 -2.84
C SER A 165 -6.53 -4.24 -1.66
N GLN A 166 -6.80 -2.96 -1.86
CA GLN A 166 -7.41 -2.05 -0.91
C GLN A 166 -8.91 -1.84 -1.16
N GLN A 167 -9.54 -2.66 -1.99
CA GLN A 167 -10.97 -2.60 -2.29
C GLN A 167 -11.43 -1.21 -2.79
N PRO A 168 -10.85 -0.63 -3.85
CA PRO A 168 -11.09 0.75 -4.26
C PRO A 168 -12.57 1.04 -4.58
N TYR A 169 -13.28 0.10 -5.19
CA TYR A 169 -14.71 0.22 -5.46
C TYR A 169 -15.53 0.31 -4.17
N ARG A 170 -15.19 -0.50 -3.16
CA ARG A 170 -15.88 -0.49 -1.87
C ARG A 170 -15.61 0.82 -1.12
N GLN A 171 -14.39 1.33 -1.15
CA GLN A 171 -14.07 2.63 -0.57
C GLN A 171 -14.93 3.74 -1.19
N GLY A 172 -15.04 3.76 -2.52
CA GLY A 172 -15.87 4.72 -3.25
C GLY A 172 -17.34 4.60 -2.88
N ALA A 173 -17.90 3.38 -2.93
CA ALA A 173 -19.31 3.14 -2.60
C ALA A 173 -19.65 3.54 -1.17
N GLU A 174 -18.89 3.08 -0.17
CA GLU A 174 -19.13 3.38 1.24
C GLU A 174 -19.03 4.88 1.54
N SER A 175 -18.14 5.59 0.87
CA SER A 175 -18.03 7.05 1.04
C SER A 175 -19.27 7.80 0.50
N LEU A 176 -19.83 7.34 -0.62
CA LEU A 176 -21.06 7.89 -1.18
C LEU A 176 -22.29 7.54 -0.32
N ASP A 177 -22.37 6.33 0.18
CA ASP A 177 -23.45 5.88 1.07
C ASP A 177 -23.50 6.74 2.34
N LEU A 178 -22.36 7.01 2.97
CA LEU A 178 -22.28 7.89 4.14
C LEU A 178 -22.77 9.32 3.84
N LEU A 179 -22.38 9.88 2.69
CA LEU A 179 -22.86 11.19 2.27
C LEU A 179 -24.35 11.18 1.96
N PHE A 180 -24.83 10.14 1.28
CA PHE A 180 -26.24 9.99 0.93
C PHE A 180 -27.13 9.89 2.19
N GLU A 181 -26.74 9.04 3.14
CA GLU A 181 -27.47 8.91 4.41
C GLU A 181 -27.53 10.24 5.17
N TYR A 182 -26.41 10.94 5.27
CA TYR A 182 -26.38 12.24 5.92
C TYR A 182 -27.28 13.27 5.23
N LEU A 183 -27.20 13.36 3.90
CA LEU A 183 -27.97 14.36 3.13
C LEU A 183 -29.47 14.09 3.09
N THR A 184 -29.88 12.83 3.22
CA THR A 184 -31.30 12.45 3.14
C THR A 184 -31.97 12.36 4.51
N SER A 185 -31.25 11.94 5.55
CA SER A 185 -31.83 11.69 6.86
C SER A 185 -31.25 12.57 7.98
N GLY A 186 -30.15 13.27 7.74
CA GLY A 186 -29.39 13.97 8.77
C GLY A 186 -28.56 13.05 9.68
N ALA A 187 -28.49 11.75 9.38
CA ALA A 187 -27.77 10.79 10.22
C ALA A 187 -26.26 11.01 10.16
N VAL A 188 -25.65 11.35 11.29
CA VAL A 188 -24.21 11.47 11.42
C VAL A 188 -23.59 10.09 11.66
N PRO A 189 -22.51 9.70 10.96
CA PRO A 189 -21.85 8.41 11.19
C PRO A 189 -21.42 8.21 12.65
N GLY A 190 -21.66 7.03 13.20
CA GLY A 190 -21.32 6.70 14.58
C GLY A 190 -19.81 6.54 14.87
N LYS A 191 -18.97 6.59 13.83
CA LYS A 191 -17.51 6.56 13.92
C LYS A 191 -16.89 7.46 12.86
N GLU A 192 -15.67 7.91 13.11
CA GLU A 192 -14.96 8.83 12.19
C GLU A 192 -14.19 8.12 11.08
N ARG A 193 -13.85 6.83 11.26
CA ARG A 193 -13.03 6.06 10.31
C ARG A 193 -13.70 4.74 9.96
N PHE A 194 -13.80 4.49 8.67
CA PHE A 194 -14.35 3.28 8.07
C PHE A 194 -13.23 2.58 7.29
N PHE A 195 -12.73 1.49 7.84
CA PHE A 195 -11.69 0.71 7.18
C PHE A 195 -12.32 -0.42 6.37
N VAL A 196 -11.93 -0.50 5.10
CA VAL A 196 -12.22 -1.65 4.25
C VAL A 196 -11.18 -2.75 4.47
N ASP A 197 -11.60 -3.99 4.32
CA ASP A 197 -10.69 -5.12 4.45
C ASP A 197 -9.72 -5.21 3.26
N HIS A 198 -8.51 -5.68 3.53
CA HIS A 198 -7.55 -6.04 2.50
C HIS A 198 -7.91 -7.39 1.87
N SER A 199 -7.71 -7.53 0.56
CA SER A 199 -7.74 -8.83 -0.13
C SER A 199 -6.36 -9.16 -0.68
N ILE A 200 -5.93 -10.41 -0.49
CA ILE A 200 -4.68 -10.90 -1.06
C ILE A 200 -4.99 -11.48 -2.44
N ILE A 201 -4.34 -10.93 -3.47
CA ILE A 201 -4.47 -11.38 -4.84
C ILE A 201 -3.17 -12.05 -5.27
N ILE A 202 -3.30 -13.28 -5.72
CA ILE A 202 -2.25 -14.08 -6.36
C ILE A 202 -2.69 -14.42 -7.79
N ARG A 203 -1.81 -14.99 -8.58
CA ARG A 203 -2.13 -15.32 -9.98
C ARG A 203 -3.40 -16.15 -10.15
N GLU A 204 -3.69 -17.04 -9.22
CA GLU A 204 -4.79 -18.00 -9.27
C GLU A 204 -6.16 -17.41 -8.91
N ASN A 205 -6.21 -16.24 -8.28
CA ASN A 205 -7.47 -15.55 -7.89
C ASN A 205 -7.61 -14.11 -8.43
N MET A 206 -6.84 -13.77 -9.47
CA MET A 206 -6.96 -12.47 -10.14
C MET A 206 -8.39 -12.25 -10.66
N PRO A 207 -8.88 -10.99 -10.66
CA PRO A 207 -10.18 -10.64 -11.23
C PRO A 207 -10.26 -10.87 -12.74
#